data_f15686b9447e1ff8a8f9ca84c2b5c2dd
#
_entry.id   f15686b9447e1ff8a8f9ca84c2b5c2dd
#
_cell.length_a   1.000
_cell.length_b   1.000
_cell.length_c   1.000
_cell.angle_alpha   90.00
_cell.angle_beta   90.00
_cell.angle_gamma   90.00
#
_symmetry.space_group_name_H-M   'P 1'
#
loop_
_entity.id
_entity.type
_entity.pdbx_description
1 polymer ?
#
loop_
_entity_poly.entity_id
_entity_poly.type
_entity_poly.pdbx_seq_one_letter_code
_entity_poly.pdbx_strand_id
1 'polypeptide(L)'
;MNDLAYWPGAKSLPKNDKFASKRKDINNFDHVDKIWEYLKLKYGDTIAVNDLRGKNKEKFSYSELANLITKVSLSFKYYGLVKGDVVTLISENSPRWLIADQGLMRLGAINAVRGVNSPSVELEYIIEHSNSVGLIVQSKDVWLKLNKKDELKKRLKFIINLEDEEFENLINWPEFIKVGEKEYLKNNSFEKDISHINDVASILYTSGTTGKPKGVPLTHKNFLHQIINLAYIADPTPGTSVLSVLPIWHSYERSAEYFFFSCGCTQFYTNPKFLKDDIKLVKPVVMATVPRLWEAIHDGFYLALKKMPPKKQRFLKFLIKNSSVFKRN
;
A
#
# COMPACT_ATOMS: atom_id res chain seq x y z
N MET A 1 27.93 -16.41 0.05
CA MET A 1 26.66 -15.66 0.12
C MET A 1 26.42 -15.03 -1.25
N ASN A 2 26.11 -15.83 -2.26
CA ASN A 2 26.00 -15.38 -3.64
C ASN A 2 24.85 -16.05 -4.38
N ASP A 3 23.71 -16.27 -3.72
CA ASP A 3 22.55 -16.86 -4.37
C ASP A 3 21.29 -16.05 -4.00
N LEU A 4 21.21 -14.84 -4.57
CA LEU A 4 19.94 -14.14 -4.68
C LEU A 4 19.18 -14.78 -5.82
N ALA A 5 18.05 -15.35 -5.49
CA ALA A 5 17.16 -16.10 -6.35
C ALA A 5 16.90 -15.40 -7.68
N TYR A 6 17.26 -16.06 -8.69
CA TYR A 6 17.33 -15.71 -10.05
C TYR A 6 15.99 -15.50 -10.72
N TRP A 7 15.84 -14.36 -11.34
CA TRP A 7 14.98 -14.16 -12.49
C TRP A 7 15.73 -14.67 -13.72
N PRO A 8 15.22 -15.66 -14.49
CA PRO A 8 15.88 -16.11 -15.72
C PRO A 8 15.85 -14.98 -16.76
N GLY A 9 16.96 -14.34 -16.97
CA GLY A 9 17.11 -13.18 -17.87
C GLY A 9 17.68 -11.92 -17.21
N ALA A 10 17.83 -11.89 -15.89
CA ALA A 10 18.60 -10.84 -15.24
C ALA A 10 20.10 -11.05 -15.61
N LYS A 11 20.61 -10.21 -16.50
CA LYS A 11 22.05 -9.99 -16.61
C LYS A 11 22.53 -9.61 -15.21
N SER A 12 23.65 -10.17 -14.77
CA SER A 12 24.29 -9.84 -13.49
C SER A 12 24.13 -8.37 -13.18
N LEU A 13 23.59 -8.05 -11.98
CA LEU A 13 23.45 -6.69 -11.51
C LEU A 13 24.77 -5.95 -11.79
N PRO A 14 24.76 -4.83 -12.49
CA PRO A 14 25.97 -4.10 -12.78
C PRO A 14 26.64 -3.75 -11.45
N LYS A 15 27.92 -4.12 -11.29
CA LYS A 15 28.76 -3.80 -10.13
C LYS A 15 28.95 -2.28 -9.91
N ASN A 16 28.26 -1.43 -10.65
CA ASN A 16 28.43 0.01 -10.63
C ASN A 16 27.28 0.70 -9.91
N ASP A 17 27.63 1.41 -8.88
CA ASP A 17 26.89 2.35 -8.02
C ASP A 17 25.99 3.41 -8.71
N LYS A 18 25.79 3.35 -10.02
CA LYS A 18 25.00 4.36 -10.74
C LYS A 18 23.55 4.46 -10.26
N PHE A 19 22.96 3.37 -9.81
CA PHE A 19 21.59 3.37 -9.31
C PHE A 19 21.52 3.85 -7.84
N ALA A 20 22.45 3.39 -6.99
CA ALA A 20 22.55 3.87 -5.61
C ALA A 20 22.83 5.37 -5.55
N SER A 21 23.61 5.92 -6.50
CA SER A 21 23.89 7.34 -6.58
C SER A 21 22.66 8.20 -6.92
N LYS A 22 21.69 7.64 -7.66
CA LYS A 22 20.43 8.34 -8.01
C LYS A 22 19.47 8.53 -6.85
N ARG A 23 19.65 7.77 -5.74
CA ARG A 23 18.74 7.79 -4.58
C ARG A 23 19.41 8.36 -3.32
N LYS A 24 20.53 9.05 -3.46
CA LYS A 24 21.20 9.76 -2.35
C LYS A 24 20.31 10.79 -1.67
N ASP A 25 19.34 11.32 -2.40
CA ASP A 25 18.33 12.27 -1.94
C ASP A 25 17.42 11.70 -0.84
N ILE A 26 17.18 10.38 -0.84
CA ILE A 26 16.32 9.68 0.15
C ILE A 26 17.14 9.06 1.28
N ASN A 27 18.44 8.84 1.10
CA ASN A 27 19.30 8.19 2.09
C ASN A 27 19.38 8.93 3.44
N ASN A 28 19.03 10.21 3.48
CA ASN A 28 19.09 11.06 4.68
C ASN A 28 17.74 11.16 5.43
N PHE A 29 16.72 10.40 5.02
CA PHE A 29 15.44 10.44 5.70
C PHE A 29 15.46 9.55 6.94
N ASP A 30 14.95 10.08 8.05
CA ASP A 30 14.90 9.38 9.34
C ASP A 30 13.65 8.51 9.48
N HIS A 31 12.61 8.80 8.69
CA HIS A 31 11.35 8.06 8.68
C HIS A 31 10.63 8.17 7.33
N VAL A 32 9.72 7.23 7.07
CA VAL A 32 9.09 7.05 5.75
C VAL A 32 8.25 8.25 5.32
N ASP A 33 7.52 8.89 6.24
CA ASP A 33 6.62 9.99 5.90
C ASP A 33 7.32 11.28 5.47
N LYS A 34 8.62 11.49 5.82
CA LYS A 34 9.43 12.61 5.30
C LYS A 34 9.52 12.60 3.78
N ILE A 35 9.32 11.46 3.16
CA ILE A 35 9.29 11.34 1.71
C ILE A 35 8.21 12.25 1.12
N TRP A 36 7.06 12.40 1.76
CA TRP A 36 5.92 13.13 1.19
C TRP A 36 6.17 14.63 1.02
N GLU A 37 6.84 15.28 1.96
CA GLU A 37 7.24 16.70 1.81
C GLU A 37 8.23 16.86 0.65
N TYR A 38 9.19 15.94 0.54
CA TYR A 38 10.13 15.91 -0.58
C TYR A 38 9.42 15.67 -1.92
N LEU A 39 8.50 14.69 -1.99
CA LEU A 39 7.76 14.37 -3.20
C LEU A 39 6.82 15.50 -3.64
N LYS A 40 6.19 16.20 -2.68
CA LYS A 40 5.41 17.40 -2.92
C LYS A 40 6.22 18.48 -3.62
N LEU A 41 7.45 18.74 -3.14
CA LEU A 41 8.35 19.74 -3.74
C LEU A 41 8.85 19.30 -5.13
N LYS A 42 9.10 18.01 -5.31
CA LYS A 42 9.73 17.48 -6.52
C LYS A 42 8.73 17.19 -7.65
N TYR A 43 7.55 16.69 -7.33
CA TYR A 43 6.57 16.19 -8.30
C TYR A 43 5.21 16.89 -8.24
N GLY A 44 4.99 17.76 -7.29
CA GLY A 44 3.82 18.63 -7.07
C GLY A 44 2.53 18.22 -7.75
N ASP A 45 2.34 18.68 -8.99
CA ASP A 45 1.11 18.48 -9.77
C ASP A 45 1.01 17.11 -10.46
N THR A 46 2.09 16.30 -10.45
CA THR A 46 2.03 14.95 -10.99
C THR A 46 1.01 14.13 -10.21
N ILE A 47 0.19 13.36 -10.92
CA ILE A 47 -0.79 12.47 -10.27
C ILE A 47 -0.04 11.36 -9.55
N ALA A 48 -0.24 11.28 -8.23
CA ALA A 48 0.34 10.24 -7.39
C ALA A 48 -0.54 8.98 -7.37
N VAL A 49 -1.84 9.14 -7.16
CA VAL A 49 -2.81 8.04 -7.11
C VAL A 49 -4.02 8.30 -8.00
N ASN A 50 -4.56 7.24 -8.58
CA ASN A 50 -5.79 7.26 -9.35
C ASN A 50 -6.57 5.97 -9.09
N ASP A 51 -7.60 6.05 -8.25
CA ASP A 51 -8.43 4.90 -7.91
C ASP A 51 -9.61 4.78 -8.88
N LEU A 52 -9.50 3.85 -9.81
CA LEU A 52 -10.53 3.58 -10.80
C LEU A 52 -11.68 2.72 -10.26
N ARG A 53 -11.47 2.02 -9.14
CA ARG A 53 -12.37 1.00 -8.61
C ARG A 53 -13.02 1.37 -7.29
N GLY A 54 -12.44 2.32 -6.57
CA GLY A 54 -13.01 2.85 -5.35
C GLY A 54 -14.38 3.50 -5.58
N LYS A 55 -15.20 3.49 -4.56
CA LYS A 55 -16.57 4.04 -4.58
C LYS A 55 -16.58 5.50 -5.04
N ASN A 56 -15.57 6.28 -4.63
CA ASN A 56 -15.47 7.72 -4.89
C ASN A 56 -14.51 8.06 -6.05
N LYS A 57 -13.86 7.06 -6.66
CA LYS A 57 -12.91 7.24 -7.77
C LYS A 57 -11.90 8.36 -7.49
N GLU A 58 -11.26 8.29 -6.32
CA GLU A 58 -10.34 9.32 -5.84
C GLU A 58 -9.10 9.43 -6.72
N LYS A 59 -8.67 10.67 -6.96
CA LYS A 59 -7.48 10.97 -7.73
C LYS A 59 -6.78 12.15 -7.08
N PHE A 60 -5.49 11.97 -6.72
CA PHE A 60 -4.71 13.00 -6.04
C PHE A 60 -3.36 13.19 -6.70
N SER A 61 -2.91 14.44 -6.80
CA SER A 61 -1.52 14.79 -7.09
C SER A 61 -0.64 14.54 -5.87
N TYR A 62 0.69 14.58 -6.05
CA TYR A 62 1.63 14.49 -4.93
C TYR A 62 1.42 15.60 -3.90
N SER A 63 1.12 16.82 -4.34
CA SER A 63 0.82 17.95 -3.44
C SER A 63 -0.44 17.73 -2.63
N GLU A 64 -1.53 17.29 -3.27
CA GLU A 64 -2.80 17.01 -2.59
C GLU A 64 -2.64 15.86 -1.60
N LEU A 65 -1.95 14.78 -1.98
CA LEU A 65 -1.72 13.62 -1.14
C LEU A 65 -0.90 13.96 0.10
N ALA A 66 0.20 14.70 -0.04
CA ALA A 66 1.02 15.15 1.09
C ALA A 66 0.24 16.04 2.05
N ASN A 67 -0.60 16.95 1.52
CA ASN A 67 -1.47 17.79 2.33
C ASN A 67 -2.53 16.98 3.09
N LEU A 68 -3.15 15.97 2.44
CA LEU A 68 -4.12 15.07 3.08
C LEU A 68 -3.47 14.24 4.18
N ILE A 69 -2.28 13.69 3.97
CA ILE A 69 -1.52 12.96 4.98
C ILE A 69 -1.28 13.84 6.21
N THR A 70 -0.92 15.11 5.99
CA THR A 70 -0.71 16.07 7.09
C THR A 70 -2.02 16.31 7.87
N LYS A 71 -3.14 16.56 7.18
CA LYS A 71 -4.46 16.75 7.81
C LYS A 71 -4.89 15.53 8.61
N VAL A 72 -4.74 14.33 8.04
CA VAL A 72 -5.08 13.07 8.70
C VAL A 72 -4.22 12.83 9.95
N SER A 73 -2.95 13.15 9.89
CA SER A 73 -2.08 13.09 11.09
C SER A 73 -2.58 14.01 12.21
N LEU A 74 -3.02 15.22 11.87
CA LEU A 74 -3.60 16.16 12.84
C LEU A 74 -4.95 15.67 13.40
N SER A 75 -5.78 15.00 12.58
CA SER A 75 -6.99 14.34 13.06
C SER A 75 -6.66 13.26 14.09
N PHE A 76 -5.68 12.40 13.84
CA PHE A 76 -5.24 11.40 14.81
C PHE A 76 -4.78 12.03 16.13
N LYS A 77 -3.99 13.11 16.04
CA LYS A 77 -3.56 13.88 17.23
C LYS A 77 -4.76 14.43 18.01
N TYR A 78 -5.76 14.99 17.32
CA TYR A 78 -7.00 15.51 17.92
C TYR A 78 -7.75 14.42 18.70
N TYR A 79 -7.83 13.20 18.16
CA TYR A 79 -8.44 12.05 18.83
C TYR A 79 -7.54 11.41 19.89
N GLY A 80 -6.47 12.08 20.30
CA GLY A 80 -5.62 11.68 21.42
C GLY A 80 -4.59 10.61 21.10
N LEU A 81 -4.25 10.40 19.84
CA LEU A 81 -3.17 9.50 19.45
C LEU A 81 -1.82 10.17 19.72
N VAL A 82 -0.88 9.42 20.25
CA VAL A 82 0.49 9.88 20.55
C VAL A 82 1.52 8.93 19.92
N LYS A 83 2.78 9.37 19.87
CA LYS A 83 3.91 8.55 19.43
C LYS A 83 3.96 7.21 20.17
N GLY A 84 4.15 6.13 19.40
CA GLY A 84 4.24 4.75 19.92
C GLY A 84 2.90 4.06 20.14
N ASP A 85 1.78 4.78 20.05
CA ASP A 85 0.46 4.17 20.05
C ASP A 85 0.27 3.28 18.83
N VAL A 86 -0.43 2.16 19.01
CA VAL A 86 -0.76 1.23 17.93
C VAL A 86 -2.19 1.40 17.48
N VAL A 87 -2.41 1.42 16.17
CA VAL A 87 -3.74 1.46 15.54
C VAL A 87 -3.89 0.30 14.57
N THR A 88 -4.93 -0.51 14.74
CA THR A 88 -5.23 -1.56 13.76
C THR A 88 -5.91 -0.96 12.52
N LEU A 89 -5.40 -1.29 11.33
CA LEU A 89 -5.94 -0.85 10.04
C LEU A 89 -6.36 -2.07 9.21
N ILE A 90 -7.67 -2.25 9.04
CA ILE A 90 -8.29 -3.38 8.33
C ILE A 90 -8.92 -2.86 7.04
N SER A 91 -8.19 -2.97 5.93
CA SER A 91 -8.68 -2.49 4.63
C SER A 91 -7.88 -3.12 3.47
N GLU A 92 -8.48 -3.14 2.31
CA GLU A 92 -7.82 -3.42 1.03
C GLU A 92 -7.08 -2.17 0.51
N ASN A 93 -6.34 -2.34 -0.58
CA ASN A 93 -5.59 -1.25 -1.23
C ASN A 93 -6.51 -0.11 -1.65
N SER A 94 -6.21 1.11 -1.22
CA SER A 94 -6.94 2.31 -1.62
C SER A 94 -6.13 3.57 -1.29
N PRO A 95 -6.46 4.73 -1.89
CA PRO A 95 -5.87 6.00 -1.49
C PRO A 95 -6.07 6.30 0.00
N ARG A 96 -7.23 5.98 0.55
CA ARG A 96 -7.56 6.23 1.96
C ARG A 96 -6.75 5.35 2.90
N TRP A 97 -6.48 4.10 2.50
CA TRP A 97 -5.56 3.24 3.22
C TRP A 97 -4.17 3.87 3.31
N LEU A 98 -3.63 4.32 2.18
CA LEU A 98 -2.32 4.98 2.10
C LEU A 98 -2.26 6.25 2.96
N ILE A 99 -3.29 7.11 2.86
CA ILE A 99 -3.35 8.37 3.60
C ILE A 99 -3.42 8.10 5.11
N ALA A 100 -4.22 7.12 5.55
CA ALA A 100 -4.30 6.72 6.95
C ALA A 100 -2.97 6.14 7.46
N ASP A 101 -2.37 5.25 6.70
CA ASP A 101 -1.07 4.64 7.00
C ASP A 101 0.04 5.69 7.19
N GLN A 102 0.18 6.60 6.23
CA GLN A 102 1.22 7.63 6.28
C GLN A 102 0.91 8.71 7.32
N GLY A 103 -0.37 8.99 7.57
CA GLY A 103 -0.80 9.88 8.64
C GLY A 103 -0.44 9.35 10.02
N LEU A 104 -0.56 8.04 10.26
CA LEU A 104 -0.12 7.37 11.48
C LEU A 104 1.40 7.47 11.64
N MET A 105 2.16 7.12 10.59
CA MET A 105 3.62 7.20 10.60
C MET A 105 4.13 8.62 10.87
N ARG A 106 3.45 9.64 10.33
CA ARG A 106 3.81 11.05 10.54
C ARG A 106 3.68 11.47 12.00
N LEU A 107 2.73 10.90 12.72
CA LEU A 107 2.56 11.12 14.17
C LEU A 107 3.49 10.24 15.02
N GLY A 108 4.27 9.35 14.41
CA GLY A 108 5.09 8.36 15.11
C GLY A 108 4.26 7.23 15.73
N ALA A 109 3.02 7.07 15.30
CA ALA A 109 2.17 5.94 15.66
C ALA A 109 2.45 4.73 14.78
N ILE A 110 2.08 3.56 15.27
CA ILE A 110 2.36 2.26 14.65
C ILE A 110 1.05 1.71 14.08
N ASN A 111 1.04 1.27 12.84
CA ASN A 111 -0.10 0.55 12.31
C ASN A 111 0.06 -0.97 12.43
N ALA A 112 -1.01 -1.67 12.82
CA ALA A 112 -1.15 -3.11 12.76
C ALA A 112 -2.10 -3.45 11.62
N VAL A 113 -1.59 -4.00 10.51
CA VAL A 113 -2.35 -4.06 9.25
C VAL A 113 -2.86 -5.44 8.91
N ARG A 114 -4.09 -5.52 8.37
CA ARG A 114 -4.69 -6.76 7.87
C ARG A 114 -5.75 -6.50 6.79
N GLY A 115 -5.99 -7.52 5.93
CA GLY A 115 -7.02 -7.47 4.91
C GLY A 115 -8.41 -7.80 5.44
N VAL A 116 -9.45 -7.28 4.79
CA VAL A 116 -10.86 -7.41 5.21
C VAL A 116 -11.40 -8.85 5.16
N ASN A 117 -10.76 -9.73 4.38
CA ASN A 117 -11.20 -11.10 4.19
C ASN A 117 -10.75 -12.05 5.32
N SER A 118 -9.92 -11.60 6.25
CA SER A 118 -9.53 -12.41 7.42
C SER A 118 -10.73 -12.74 8.31
N PRO A 119 -10.76 -13.91 8.95
CA PRO A 119 -11.81 -14.27 9.90
C PRO A 119 -11.95 -13.27 11.04
N SER A 120 -13.16 -13.06 11.56
CA SER A 120 -13.39 -12.11 12.67
C SER A 120 -12.53 -12.41 13.90
N VAL A 121 -12.40 -13.68 14.26
CA VAL A 121 -11.55 -14.12 15.39
C VAL A 121 -10.09 -13.72 15.21
N GLU A 122 -9.59 -13.78 13.97
CA GLU A 122 -8.22 -13.35 13.65
C GLU A 122 -8.08 -11.82 13.75
N LEU A 123 -9.05 -11.07 13.24
CA LEU A 123 -9.06 -9.61 13.32
C LEU A 123 -9.10 -9.13 14.78
N GLU A 124 -9.97 -9.72 15.59
CA GLU A 124 -10.08 -9.41 17.01
C GLU A 124 -8.80 -9.78 17.77
N TYR A 125 -8.19 -10.92 17.47
CA TYR A 125 -6.89 -11.30 18.01
C TYR A 125 -5.82 -10.27 17.68
N ILE A 126 -5.76 -9.77 16.44
CA ILE A 126 -4.79 -8.74 16.04
C ILE A 126 -4.98 -7.45 16.81
N ILE A 127 -6.22 -6.99 16.98
CA ILE A 127 -6.54 -5.76 17.72
C ILE A 127 -6.10 -5.90 19.20
N GLU A 128 -6.31 -7.07 19.81
CA GLU A 128 -5.91 -7.35 21.19
C GLU A 128 -4.40 -7.52 21.32
N HIS A 129 -3.80 -8.39 20.51
CA HIS A 129 -2.38 -8.74 20.59
C HIS A 129 -1.46 -7.56 20.29
N SER A 130 -1.88 -6.65 19.40
CA SER A 130 -1.12 -5.42 19.09
C SER A 130 -1.28 -4.34 20.17
N ASN A 131 -2.15 -4.53 21.15
CA ASN A 131 -2.55 -3.50 22.13
C ASN A 131 -3.04 -2.22 21.45
N SER A 132 -3.79 -2.37 20.34
CA SER A 132 -4.28 -1.22 19.59
C SER A 132 -5.20 -0.34 20.42
N VAL A 133 -4.95 0.96 20.38
CA VAL A 133 -5.75 2.01 21.04
C VAL A 133 -6.74 2.68 20.09
N GLY A 134 -6.66 2.39 18.80
CA GLY A 134 -7.56 2.86 17.76
C GLY A 134 -7.79 1.77 16.69
N LEU A 135 -8.88 1.89 15.96
CA LEU A 135 -9.25 0.98 14.89
C LEU A 135 -9.69 1.77 13.67
N ILE A 136 -9.19 1.36 12.52
CA ILE A 136 -9.61 1.85 11.20
C ILE A 136 -10.13 0.67 10.41
N VAL A 137 -11.37 0.74 9.95
CA VAL A 137 -12.01 -0.29 9.12
C VAL A 137 -12.34 0.28 7.74
N GLN A 138 -12.24 -0.56 6.71
CA GLN A 138 -12.57 -0.15 5.34
C GLN A 138 -14.01 0.33 5.22
N SER A 139 -14.96 -0.38 5.86
CA SER A 139 -16.39 -0.13 5.73
C SER A 139 -17.15 -0.56 6.98
N LYS A 140 -18.43 -0.17 7.08
CA LYS A 140 -19.35 -0.68 8.10
C LYS A 140 -19.45 -2.20 8.12
N ASP A 141 -19.35 -2.87 6.94
CA ASP A 141 -19.45 -4.33 6.86
C ASP A 141 -18.27 -5.01 7.56
N VAL A 142 -17.06 -4.44 7.49
CA VAL A 142 -15.90 -4.92 8.23
C VAL A 142 -16.11 -4.76 9.74
N TRP A 143 -16.69 -3.63 10.16
CA TRP A 143 -17.05 -3.41 11.57
C TRP A 143 -18.11 -4.38 12.05
N LEU A 144 -19.19 -4.59 11.26
CA LEU A 144 -20.28 -5.50 11.60
C LEU A 144 -19.83 -6.96 11.73
N LYS A 145 -18.79 -7.34 11.02
CA LYS A 145 -18.17 -8.66 11.08
C LYS A 145 -17.52 -8.98 12.44
N LEU A 146 -17.11 -7.97 13.22
CA LEU A 146 -16.48 -8.15 14.52
C LEU A 146 -17.54 -8.53 15.58
N ASN A 147 -17.19 -9.46 16.49
CA ASN A 147 -18.11 -9.94 17.54
C ASN A 147 -18.01 -9.07 18.81
N LYS A 148 -16.81 -8.56 19.14
CA LYS A 148 -16.52 -7.83 20.39
C LYS A 148 -16.73 -6.32 20.30
N LYS A 149 -17.71 -5.86 19.51
CA LYS A 149 -17.94 -4.44 19.23
C LYS A 149 -18.11 -3.58 20.47
N ASP A 150 -18.89 -4.01 21.44
CA ASP A 150 -19.16 -3.22 22.67
C ASP A 150 -17.92 -3.08 23.55
N GLU A 151 -17.08 -4.12 23.60
CA GLU A 151 -15.79 -4.07 24.29
C GLU A 151 -14.83 -3.11 23.58
N LEU A 152 -14.74 -3.21 22.25
CA LEU A 152 -13.90 -2.34 21.43
C LEU A 152 -14.33 -0.87 21.53
N LYS A 153 -15.64 -0.55 21.50
CA LYS A 153 -16.16 0.82 21.69
C LYS A 153 -15.74 1.42 23.04
N LYS A 154 -15.67 0.64 24.10
CA LYS A 154 -15.28 1.10 25.43
C LYS A 154 -13.78 1.31 25.58
N ARG A 155 -12.98 0.53 24.88
CA ARG A 155 -11.51 0.47 25.04
C ARG A 155 -10.77 1.40 24.08
N LEU A 156 -11.26 1.54 22.85
CA LEU A 156 -10.57 2.29 21.81
C LEU A 156 -10.83 3.79 21.89
N LYS A 157 -9.82 4.61 21.67
CA LYS A 157 -9.90 6.06 21.59
C LYS A 157 -10.82 6.52 20.45
N PHE A 158 -10.78 5.79 19.34
CA PHE A 158 -11.60 6.04 18.15
C PHE A 158 -11.80 4.80 17.29
N ILE A 159 -12.84 4.80 16.49
CA ILE A 159 -13.10 3.82 15.45
C ILE A 159 -13.48 4.60 14.19
N ILE A 160 -12.66 4.47 13.14
CA ILE A 160 -12.83 5.21 11.87
C ILE A 160 -13.31 4.25 10.79
N ASN A 161 -14.35 4.68 10.06
CA ASN A 161 -14.78 4.07 8.81
C ASN A 161 -14.17 4.83 7.64
N LEU A 162 -13.41 4.14 6.76
CA LEU A 162 -12.80 4.76 5.58
C LEU A 162 -13.82 5.12 4.48
N GLU A 163 -15.09 4.77 4.63
CA GLU A 163 -16.16 5.20 3.73
C GLU A 163 -16.83 6.49 4.21
N ASP A 164 -17.60 7.13 3.31
CA ASP A 164 -18.30 8.39 3.60
C ASP A 164 -19.61 8.17 4.36
N GLU A 165 -20.05 6.92 4.45
CA GLU A 165 -21.32 6.58 5.07
C GLU A 165 -21.25 6.76 6.59
N GLU A 166 -22.24 7.47 7.13
CA GLU A 166 -22.48 7.56 8.56
C GLU A 166 -23.05 6.22 9.07
N PHE A 167 -22.46 5.69 10.10
CA PHE A 167 -22.91 4.44 10.70
C PHE A 167 -22.63 4.40 12.20
N GLU A 168 -23.69 4.30 13.01
CA GLU A 168 -23.60 4.29 14.48
C GLU A 168 -22.71 5.43 15.03
N ASN A 169 -21.77 5.07 15.92
CA ASN A 169 -20.80 5.98 16.53
C ASN A 169 -19.41 5.89 15.85
N LEU A 170 -19.34 5.40 14.61
CA LEU A 170 -18.10 5.38 13.84
C LEU A 170 -17.85 6.77 13.25
N ILE A 171 -16.60 7.20 13.31
CA ILE A 171 -16.17 8.43 12.64
C ILE A 171 -16.01 8.09 11.14
N ASN A 172 -16.81 8.72 10.27
CA ASN A 172 -16.67 8.54 8.83
C ASN A 172 -15.47 9.33 8.28
N TRP A 173 -15.00 8.95 7.10
CA TRP A 173 -13.82 9.56 6.50
C TRP A 173 -13.92 11.08 6.29
N PRO A 174 -15.02 11.64 5.72
CA PRO A 174 -15.16 13.09 5.57
C PRO A 174 -15.12 13.86 6.89
N GLU A 175 -15.77 13.35 7.92
CA GLU A 175 -15.73 13.95 9.25
C GLU A 175 -14.32 13.95 9.81
N PHE A 176 -13.61 12.81 9.67
CA PHE A 176 -12.25 12.68 10.12
C PHE A 176 -11.30 13.68 9.44
N ILE A 177 -11.39 13.83 8.11
CA ILE A 177 -10.62 14.82 7.35
C ILE A 177 -10.96 16.26 7.79
N LYS A 178 -12.24 16.58 7.98
CA LYS A 178 -12.69 17.92 8.41
C LYS A 178 -12.11 18.34 9.75
N VAL A 179 -11.94 17.39 10.68
CA VAL A 179 -11.25 17.66 11.96
C VAL A 179 -9.81 18.08 11.70
N GLY A 180 -9.06 17.32 10.88
CA GLY A 180 -7.67 17.64 10.54
C GLY A 180 -7.51 18.96 9.80
N GLU A 181 -8.46 19.32 8.96
CA GLU A 181 -8.49 20.64 8.30
C GLU A 181 -8.61 21.79 9.29
N LYS A 182 -9.50 21.65 10.27
CA LYS A 182 -9.67 22.65 11.34
C LYS A 182 -8.39 22.78 12.19
N GLU A 183 -7.77 21.65 12.53
CA GLU A 183 -6.52 21.66 13.31
C GLU A 183 -5.34 22.22 12.49
N TYR A 184 -5.27 21.95 11.20
CA TYR A 184 -4.27 22.52 10.30
C TYR A 184 -4.35 24.04 10.23
N LEU A 185 -5.56 24.60 10.18
CA LEU A 185 -5.78 26.05 10.16
C LEU A 185 -5.43 26.73 11.49
N LYS A 186 -5.52 26.03 12.62
CA LYS A 186 -5.15 26.58 13.94
C LYS A 186 -3.65 26.57 14.17
N ASN A 187 -2.96 25.54 13.74
CA ASN A 187 -1.55 25.29 14.03
C ASN A 187 -0.77 25.12 12.73
N ASN A 188 -0.20 26.19 12.22
CA ASN A 188 0.62 26.14 11.00
C ASN A 188 1.94 25.36 11.16
N SER A 189 2.29 24.83 12.33
CA SER A 189 3.51 24.08 12.59
C SER A 189 3.22 22.67 13.09
N PHE A 190 3.68 21.68 12.34
CA PHE A 190 3.86 20.32 12.82
C PHE A 190 5.16 20.26 13.63
N GLU A 191 5.16 19.60 14.79
CA GLU A 191 6.41 19.32 15.49
C GLU A 191 7.31 18.51 14.54
N LYS A 192 8.51 19.05 14.28
CA LYS A 192 9.51 18.36 13.48
C LYS A 192 10.11 17.24 14.34
N ASP A 193 10.40 16.10 13.70
CA ASP A 193 11.19 15.00 14.28
C ASP A 193 10.50 14.19 15.39
N ILE A 194 9.23 13.81 15.17
CA ILE A 194 8.51 12.93 16.08
C ILE A 194 9.09 11.49 16.05
N SER A 195 9.43 10.98 14.85
CA SER A 195 9.90 9.61 14.66
C SER A 195 11.39 9.50 14.40
N HIS A 196 11.98 8.37 14.80
CA HIS A 196 13.37 8.02 14.54
C HIS A 196 13.46 6.81 13.62
N ILE A 197 14.56 6.67 12.89
CA ILE A 197 14.76 5.60 11.89
C ILE A 197 14.56 4.18 12.44
N ASN A 198 14.88 3.96 13.72
CA ASN A 198 14.73 2.68 14.39
C ASN A 198 13.38 2.50 15.09
N ASP A 199 12.50 3.49 15.08
CA ASP A 199 11.17 3.36 15.64
C ASP A 199 10.36 2.38 14.79
N VAL A 200 9.49 1.60 15.44
CA VAL A 200 8.57 0.69 14.74
C VAL A 200 7.54 1.53 13.99
N ALA A 201 7.43 1.31 12.70
CA ALA A 201 6.48 1.99 11.83
C ALA A 201 5.21 1.15 11.61
N SER A 202 5.35 -0.18 11.60
CA SER A 202 4.25 -1.09 11.30
C SER A 202 4.44 -2.46 11.93
N ILE A 203 3.33 -3.14 12.24
CA ILE A 203 3.30 -4.55 12.63
C ILE A 203 2.55 -5.34 11.56
N LEU A 204 3.25 -6.22 10.86
CA LEU A 204 2.65 -7.10 9.85
C LEU A 204 2.31 -8.45 10.46
N TYR A 205 1.07 -8.89 10.31
CA TYR A 205 0.63 -10.18 10.82
C TYR A 205 0.73 -11.28 9.76
N THR A 206 1.52 -12.32 10.06
CA THR A 206 1.70 -13.50 9.20
C THR A 206 0.99 -14.71 9.79
N SER A 207 0.55 -15.64 8.94
CA SER A 207 0.02 -16.93 9.39
C SER A 207 1.11 -17.70 10.14
N GLY A 208 0.95 -17.84 11.44
CA GLY A 208 1.89 -18.61 12.28
C GLY A 208 1.75 -20.11 12.05
N THR A 209 2.84 -20.84 12.14
CA THR A 209 2.87 -22.32 12.10
C THR A 209 2.07 -22.95 13.25
N THR A 210 1.80 -22.20 14.31
CA THR A 210 1.06 -22.60 15.52
C THR A 210 -0.44 -22.26 15.46
N GLY A 211 -0.95 -21.83 14.32
CA GLY A 211 -2.38 -21.49 14.11
C GLY A 211 -2.77 -20.05 14.51
N LYS A 212 -1.99 -19.35 15.35
CA LYS A 212 -2.24 -17.94 15.66
C LYS A 212 -1.32 -17.03 14.84
N PRO A 213 -1.81 -15.88 14.31
CA PRO A 213 -0.97 -14.92 13.60
C PRO A 213 0.16 -14.39 14.49
N LYS A 214 1.34 -14.22 13.88
CA LYS A 214 2.51 -13.60 14.53
C LYS A 214 2.67 -12.18 14.02
N GLY A 215 2.77 -11.22 14.94
CA GLY A 215 3.08 -9.82 14.64
C GLY A 215 4.58 -9.65 14.40
N VAL A 216 4.93 -9.17 13.21
CA VAL A 216 6.32 -8.87 12.82
C VAL A 216 6.48 -7.34 12.80
N PRO A 217 7.19 -6.74 13.76
CA PRO A 217 7.43 -5.31 13.75
C PRO A 217 8.43 -4.95 12.65
N LEU A 218 8.12 -3.92 11.88
CA LEU A 218 8.99 -3.30 10.89
C LEU A 218 9.26 -1.85 11.27
N THR A 219 10.54 -1.47 11.26
CA THR A 219 10.97 -0.10 11.54
C THR A 219 10.91 0.77 10.29
N HIS A 220 10.97 2.10 10.45
CA HIS A 220 11.16 3.02 9.34
C HIS A 220 12.41 2.67 8.52
N LYS A 221 13.50 2.23 9.18
CA LYS A 221 14.72 1.76 8.53
C LYS A 221 14.47 0.60 7.57
N ASN A 222 13.62 -0.36 7.94
CA ASN A 222 13.32 -1.51 7.08
C ASN A 222 12.64 -1.07 5.78
N PHE A 223 11.66 -0.15 5.85
CA PHE A 223 11.00 0.39 4.66
C PHE A 223 11.93 1.25 3.82
N LEU A 224 12.67 2.18 4.43
CA LEU A 224 13.63 3.05 3.72
C LEU A 224 14.71 2.23 3.01
N HIS A 225 15.20 1.14 3.64
CA HIS A 225 16.13 0.23 2.99
C HIS A 225 15.57 -0.36 1.70
N GLN A 226 14.31 -0.79 1.70
CA GLN A 226 13.67 -1.31 0.50
C GLN A 226 13.47 -0.23 -0.57
N ILE A 227 12.97 0.96 -0.17
CA ILE A 227 12.78 2.09 -1.08
C ILE A 227 14.08 2.46 -1.81
N ILE A 228 15.20 2.45 -1.11
CA ILE A 228 16.51 2.78 -1.67
C ILE A 228 17.00 1.67 -2.60
N ASN A 229 16.89 0.41 -2.18
CA ASN A 229 17.54 -0.71 -2.89
C ASN A 229 16.70 -1.25 -4.07
N LEU A 230 15.38 -1.06 -4.09
CA LEU A 230 14.56 -1.43 -5.25
C LEU A 230 14.94 -0.65 -6.52
N ALA A 231 15.61 0.49 -6.39
CA ALA A 231 16.17 1.24 -7.51
C ALA A 231 17.21 0.44 -8.35
N TYR A 232 17.79 -0.61 -7.79
CA TYR A 232 18.66 -1.53 -8.56
C TYR A 232 17.88 -2.43 -9.54
N ILE A 233 16.58 -2.62 -9.30
CA ILE A 233 15.74 -3.52 -10.09
C ILE A 233 14.95 -2.75 -11.14
N ALA A 234 14.46 -1.55 -10.78
CA ALA A 234 13.63 -0.72 -11.64
C ALA A 234 14.03 0.76 -11.52
N ASP A 235 13.97 1.48 -12.64
CA ASP A 235 14.25 2.92 -12.71
C ASP A 235 13.09 3.64 -13.46
N PRO A 236 11.87 3.64 -12.90
CA PRO A 236 10.75 4.29 -13.54
C PRO A 236 10.91 5.82 -13.50
N THR A 237 10.41 6.48 -14.54
CA THR A 237 10.40 7.95 -14.61
C THR A 237 9.12 8.52 -13.95
N PRO A 238 9.12 9.80 -13.52
CA PRO A 238 7.92 10.45 -12.99
C PRO A 238 6.73 10.34 -13.95
N GLY A 239 5.53 10.08 -13.41
CA GLY A 239 4.33 9.85 -14.19
C GLY A 239 4.18 8.43 -14.77
N THR A 240 5.19 7.55 -14.58
CA THR A 240 5.06 6.14 -14.97
C THR A 240 3.85 5.50 -14.30
N SER A 241 2.97 4.86 -15.09
CA SER A 241 1.80 4.15 -14.57
C SER A 241 2.18 2.82 -13.93
N VAL A 242 1.77 2.63 -12.69
CA VAL A 242 1.96 1.41 -11.89
C VAL A 242 0.60 0.86 -11.52
N LEU A 243 0.38 -0.44 -11.69
CA LEU A 243 -0.85 -1.11 -11.28
C LEU A 243 -0.60 -1.97 -10.05
N SER A 244 -1.22 -1.58 -8.91
CA SER A 244 -1.14 -2.27 -7.63
C SER A 244 -2.26 -3.30 -7.53
N VAL A 245 -1.90 -4.57 -7.37
CA VAL A 245 -2.84 -5.70 -7.33
C VAL A 245 -2.63 -6.62 -6.14
N LEU A 246 -1.43 -6.65 -5.58
CA LEU A 246 -1.14 -7.50 -4.43
C LEU A 246 -1.62 -6.82 -3.14
N PRO A 247 -1.89 -7.59 -2.08
CA PRO A 247 -2.36 -7.04 -0.82
C PRO A 247 -1.34 -6.10 -0.17
N ILE A 248 -1.74 -4.86 0.09
CA ILE A 248 -0.87 -3.82 0.68
C ILE A 248 -0.45 -4.13 2.13
N TRP A 249 -1.21 -4.95 2.84
CA TRP A 249 -0.83 -5.42 4.18
C TRP A 249 0.31 -6.46 4.18
N HIS A 250 0.83 -6.86 3.00
CA HIS A 250 2.06 -7.64 2.88
C HIS A 250 3.25 -6.72 2.56
N SER A 251 4.41 -7.04 3.14
CA SER A 251 5.63 -6.24 3.01
C SER A 251 6.08 -6.02 1.57
N TYR A 252 5.87 -7.00 0.68
CA TYR A 252 6.32 -6.93 -0.72
C TYR A 252 5.60 -5.82 -1.50
N GLU A 253 4.26 -5.85 -1.54
CA GLU A 253 3.48 -4.81 -2.24
C GLU A 253 3.74 -3.43 -1.63
N ARG A 254 3.71 -3.34 -0.30
CA ARG A 254 3.91 -2.09 0.43
C ARG A 254 5.28 -1.46 0.16
N SER A 255 6.33 -2.27 0.13
CA SER A 255 7.68 -1.80 -0.21
C SER A 255 7.78 -1.35 -1.67
N ALA A 256 7.16 -2.07 -2.59
CA ALA A 256 7.10 -1.72 -4.00
C ALA A 256 6.31 -0.40 -4.20
N GLU A 257 5.17 -0.24 -3.55
CA GLU A 257 4.35 0.96 -3.61
C GLU A 257 5.11 2.19 -3.13
N TYR A 258 5.74 2.12 -1.96
CA TYR A 258 6.54 3.24 -1.43
C TYR A 258 7.73 3.56 -2.34
N PHE A 259 8.37 2.55 -2.92
CA PHE A 259 9.42 2.76 -3.90
C PHE A 259 8.89 3.50 -5.13
N PHE A 260 7.77 3.07 -5.71
CA PHE A 260 7.20 3.70 -6.89
C PHE A 260 6.77 5.16 -6.63
N PHE A 261 6.17 5.43 -5.48
CA PHE A 261 5.90 6.82 -5.06
C PHE A 261 7.19 7.63 -4.99
N SER A 262 8.24 7.08 -4.39
CA SER A 262 9.54 7.77 -4.30
C SER A 262 10.15 8.12 -5.65
N CYS A 263 9.73 7.45 -6.72
CA CYS A 263 10.12 7.71 -8.10
C CYS A 263 9.19 8.70 -8.85
N GLY A 264 8.12 9.17 -8.21
CA GLY A 264 7.14 10.06 -8.84
C GLY A 264 6.14 9.33 -9.75
N CYS A 265 5.96 8.02 -9.61
CA CYS A 265 5.03 7.23 -10.41
C CYS A 265 3.57 7.56 -10.08
N THR A 266 2.67 7.22 -11.00
CA THR A 266 1.21 7.26 -10.78
C THR A 266 0.73 5.86 -10.44
N GLN A 267 0.22 5.68 -9.22
CA GLN A 267 -0.30 4.42 -8.72
C GLN A 267 -1.79 4.26 -9.06
N PHE A 268 -2.16 3.12 -9.64
CA PHE A 268 -3.53 2.71 -9.90
C PHE A 268 -3.85 1.48 -9.06
N TYR A 269 -4.95 1.50 -8.33
CA TYR A 269 -5.40 0.37 -7.52
C TYR A 269 -6.34 -0.54 -8.29
N THR A 270 -6.12 -1.85 -8.20
CA THR A 270 -6.98 -2.89 -8.76
C THR A 270 -7.03 -4.10 -7.83
N ASN A 271 -7.81 -5.09 -8.20
CA ASN A 271 -7.84 -6.39 -7.53
C ASN A 271 -7.89 -7.52 -8.57
N PRO A 272 -7.69 -8.78 -8.19
CA PRO A 272 -7.64 -9.91 -9.13
C PRO A 272 -8.86 -10.03 -10.05
N LYS A 273 -10.05 -9.62 -9.57
CA LYS A 273 -11.30 -9.67 -10.34
C LYS A 273 -11.28 -8.74 -11.56
N PHE A 274 -10.71 -7.54 -11.40
CA PHE A 274 -10.70 -6.50 -12.44
C PHE A 274 -9.36 -6.39 -13.18
N LEU A 275 -8.35 -7.12 -12.74
CA LEU A 275 -6.97 -7.02 -13.24
C LEU A 275 -6.87 -7.03 -14.77
N LYS A 276 -7.57 -7.96 -15.43
CA LYS A 276 -7.53 -8.10 -16.91
C LYS A 276 -8.02 -6.84 -17.63
N ASP A 277 -9.07 -6.23 -17.11
CA ASP A 277 -9.67 -5.04 -17.71
C ASP A 277 -8.84 -3.80 -17.38
N ASP A 278 -8.28 -3.73 -16.17
CA ASP A 278 -7.46 -2.62 -15.72
C ASP A 278 -6.09 -2.60 -16.39
N ILE A 279 -5.49 -3.75 -16.69
CA ILE A 279 -4.28 -3.80 -17.52
C ILE A 279 -4.53 -3.15 -18.91
N LYS A 280 -5.69 -3.41 -19.51
CA LYS A 280 -6.04 -2.83 -20.81
C LYS A 280 -6.31 -1.33 -20.71
N LEU A 281 -6.97 -0.90 -19.63
CA LEU A 281 -7.36 0.48 -19.42
C LEU A 281 -6.16 1.35 -19.05
N VAL A 282 -5.37 0.91 -18.05
CA VAL A 282 -4.23 1.65 -17.49
C VAL A 282 -3.00 1.52 -18.37
N LYS A 283 -2.82 0.37 -19.05
CA LYS A 283 -1.62 0.01 -19.79
C LYS A 283 -0.36 0.24 -18.92
N PRO A 284 -0.28 -0.41 -17.75
CA PRO A 284 0.77 -0.15 -16.80
C PRO A 284 2.15 -0.46 -17.39
N VAL A 285 3.11 0.39 -17.10
CA VAL A 285 4.52 0.17 -17.46
C VAL A 285 5.16 -0.82 -16.50
N VAL A 286 4.74 -0.79 -15.22
CA VAL A 286 5.28 -1.64 -14.16
C VAL A 286 4.15 -2.19 -13.29
N MET A 287 4.33 -3.42 -12.83
CA MET A 287 3.48 -4.09 -11.83
C MET A 287 4.35 -4.92 -10.88
N ALA A 288 4.14 -4.80 -9.59
CA ALA A 288 4.62 -5.80 -8.64
C ALA A 288 3.71 -7.02 -8.68
N THR A 289 4.29 -8.22 -8.85
CA THR A 289 3.52 -9.45 -9.03
C THR A 289 4.19 -10.65 -8.38
N VAL A 290 3.43 -11.74 -8.23
CA VAL A 290 3.92 -13.03 -7.74
C VAL A 290 3.66 -14.12 -8.78
N PRO A 291 4.44 -15.22 -8.81
CA PRO A 291 4.30 -16.30 -9.80
C PRO A 291 2.87 -16.81 -9.93
N ARG A 292 2.17 -17.00 -8.81
CA ARG A 292 0.78 -17.49 -8.78
C ARG A 292 -0.20 -16.60 -9.58
N LEU A 293 0.04 -15.30 -9.64
CA LEU A 293 -0.79 -14.39 -10.43
C LEU A 293 -0.62 -14.65 -11.93
N TRP A 294 0.61 -14.84 -12.36
CA TRP A 294 0.93 -15.17 -13.77
C TRP A 294 0.41 -16.55 -14.17
N GLU A 295 0.50 -17.54 -13.29
CA GLU A 295 -0.09 -18.87 -13.49
C GLU A 295 -1.61 -18.76 -13.70
N ALA A 296 -2.31 -17.98 -12.85
CA ALA A 296 -3.75 -17.76 -13.00
C ALA A 296 -4.12 -17.06 -14.31
N ILE A 297 -3.33 -16.07 -14.74
CA ILE A 297 -3.52 -15.38 -16.04
C ILE A 297 -3.29 -16.35 -17.20
N HIS A 298 -2.21 -17.15 -17.16
CA HIS A 298 -1.89 -18.17 -18.13
C HIS A 298 -3.02 -19.19 -18.26
N ASP A 299 -3.47 -19.76 -17.16
CA ASP A 299 -4.53 -20.77 -17.15
C ASP A 299 -5.86 -20.20 -17.67
N GLY A 300 -6.17 -18.97 -17.26
CA GLY A 300 -7.34 -18.25 -17.78
C GLY A 300 -7.27 -18.04 -19.30
N PHE A 301 -6.10 -17.72 -19.84
CA PHE A 301 -5.85 -17.62 -21.27
C PHE A 301 -6.09 -18.95 -22.00
N TYR A 302 -5.54 -20.06 -21.48
CA TYR A 302 -5.70 -21.37 -22.09
C TYR A 302 -7.14 -21.89 -22.01
N LEU A 303 -7.86 -21.60 -20.91
CA LEU A 303 -9.28 -21.88 -20.79
C LEU A 303 -10.11 -21.11 -21.83
N ALA A 304 -9.81 -19.83 -22.01
CA ALA A 304 -10.45 -19.01 -23.06
C ALA A 304 -10.14 -19.54 -24.47
N LEU A 305 -8.89 -19.95 -24.71
CA LEU A 305 -8.46 -20.53 -25.98
C LEU A 305 -9.23 -21.82 -26.31
N LYS A 306 -9.45 -22.71 -25.30
CA LYS A 306 -10.22 -23.95 -25.47
C LYS A 306 -11.68 -23.72 -25.88
N LYS A 307 -12.27 -22.56 -25.52
CA LYS A 307 -13.64 -22.19 -25.86
C LYS A 307 -13.78 -21.57 -27.29
N MET A 308 -12.68 -21.30 -27.96
CA MET A 308 -12.72 -20.73 -29.33
C MET A 308 -12.95 -21.79 -30.41
N PRO A 309 -13.43 -21.41 -31.62
CA PRO A 309 -13.53 -22.34 -32.74
C PRO A 309 -12.21 -23.02 -33.10
N PRO A 310 -12.19 -24.29 -33.53
CA PRO A 310 -10.96 -25.07 -33.74
C PRO A 310 -9.94 -24.41 -34.69
N LYS A 311 -10.40 -23.76 -35.74
CA LYS A 311 -9.52 -23.02 -36.69
C LYS A 311 -8.76 -21.88 -36.00
N LYS A 312 -9.46 -21.13 -35.13
CA LYS A 312 -8.86 -20.02 -34.38
C LYS A 312 -7.90 -20.51 -33.30
N GLN A 313 -8.22 -21.64 -32.64
CA GLN A 313 -7.31 -22.30 -31.69
C GLN A 313 -5.99 -22.70 -32.35
N ARG A 314 -6.05 -23.37 -33.52
CA ARG A 314 -4.86 -23.81 -34.26
C ARG A 314 -3.97 -22.62 -34.66
N PHE A 315 -4.58 -21.57 -35.18
CA PHE A 315 -3.88 -20.34 -35.57
C PHE A 315 -3.16 -19.68 -34.38
N LEU A 316 -3.85 -19.50 -33.25
CA LEU A 316 -3.25 -18.89 -32.07
C LEU A 316 -2.14 -19.77 -31.46
N LYS A 317 -2.32 -21.09 -31.40
CA LYS A 317 -1.28 -22.02 -30.98
C LYS A 317 -0.04 -21.96 -31.87
N PHE A 318 -0.22 -21.82 -33.18
CA PHE A 318 0.86 -21.62 -34.14
C PHE A 318 1.63 -20.32 -33.89
N LEU A 319 0.93 -19.20 -33.67
CA LEU A 319 1.54 -17.91 -33.32
C LEU A 319 2.33 -17.98 -32.02
N ILE A 320 1.78 -18.59 -30.95
CA ILE A 320 2.45 -18.77 -29.66
C ILE A 320 3.72 -19.60 -29.82
N LYS A 321 3.66 -20.71 -30.57
CA LYS A 321 4.83 -21.57 -30.82
C LYS A 321 5.92 -20.81 -31.57
N ASN A 322 5.57 -20.00 -32.54
CA ASN A 322 6.54 -19.23 -33.34
C ASN A 322 7.06 -17.99 -32.63
N SER A 323 6.26 -17.35 -31.76
CA SER A 323 6.72 -16.21 -30.95
C SER A 323 7.88 -16.57 -30.01
N SER A 324 7.97 -17.83 -29.58
CA SER A 324 9.09 -18.32 -28.76
C SER A 324 10.41 -18.46 -29.58
N VAL A 325 10.33 -18.55 -30.87
CA VAL A 325 11.49 -18.64 -31.80
C VAL A 325 12.08 -17.23 -32.04
N PHE A 326 11.22 -16.20 -32.16
CA PHE A 326 11.67 -14.81 -32.34
C PHE A 326 12.33 -14.17 -31.10
N LYS A 327 12.15 -14.73 -29.92
CA LYS A 327 12.80 -14.23 -28.68
C LYS A 327 14.18 -14.83 -28.42
N ARG A 328 14.70 -15.74 -29.28
CA ARG A 328 16.01 -16.37 -29.14
C ARG A 328 17.11 -15.78 -30.04
N ASN A 329 16.76 -14.79 -30.84
CA ASN A 329 17.70 -13.98 -31.63
C ASN A 329 17.58 -12.52 -31.10
#